data_6ede934f4fc00110589e4ee0e05f37c4
#
_entry.id   6ede934f4fc00110589e4ee0e05f37c4
#
_cell.length_a   1.000
_cell.length_b   1.000
_cell.length_c   1.000
_cell.angle_alpha   90.00
_cell.angle_beta   90.00
_cell.angle_gamma   90.00
#
_symmetry.space_group_name_H-M   'P 1'
#
loop_
_entity.id
_entity.type
_entity.pdbx_description
1 polymer ?
#
loop_
_entity_poly.entity_id
_entity_poly.type
_entity_poly.pdbx_seq_one_letter_code
_entity_poly.pdbx_strand_id
1 'polypeptide(L)'
;HDISLASPSCDGPGSFEVEAARCAHNWLGEQGYDREKADIIHEAMALHSAVCHSGPRDPEGLLLHLGAGVDVVGMQVMNIHTDVRAQILRDYPRTGFVRDFGKLVADQADRKPRCHIAGLVGVGFAKALASNPLDRG
;
A
#
# COMPACT_ATOMS: atom_id res chain seq x y z
N HIS A 1 -2.29 1.23 -6.11
CA HIS A 1 -1.53 2.21 -5.32
C HIS A 1 -0.05 1.85 -5.20
N ASP A 2 0.31 0.61 -5.31
CA ASP A 2 1.69 0.09 -5.14
C ASP A 2 2.42 -0.14 -6.48
N ILE A 3 1.97 0.47 -7.57
CA ILE A 3 2.47 0.21 -8.93
C ILE A 3 3.99 0.34 -9.06
N SER A 4 4.61 1.25 -8.32
CA SER A 4 6.06 1.48 -8.37
C SER A 4 6.89 0.36 -7.74
N LEU A 5 6.29 -0.49 -6.90
CA LEU A 5 6.96 -1.70 -6.41
C LEU A 5 7.13 -2.75 -7.53
N ALA A 6 6.18 -2.80 -8.47
CA ALA A 6 6.12 -3.83 -9.50
C ALA A 6 6.53 -3.33 -10.90
N SER A 7 6.53 -2.01 -11.13
CA SER A 7 6.82 -1.41 -12.44
C SER A 7 8.04 -0.49 -12.39
N PRO A 8 9.16 -0.88 -13.03
CA PRO A 8 10.35 -0.04 -13.08
C PRO A 8 10.12 1.34 -13.72
N SER A 9 9.15 1.47 -14.63
CA SER A 9 8.82 2.75 -15.26
C SER A 9 8.12 3.75 -14.32
N CYS A 10 7.53 3.24 -13.24
CA CYS A 10 6.91 4.05 -12.18
C CYS A 10 7.80 4.18 -10.94
N ASP A 11 8.98 3.57 -10.93
CA ASP A 11 9.91 3.66 -9.80
C ASP A 11 10.92 4.80 -10.04
N GLY A 12 11.03 5.71 -9.08
CA GLY A 12 11.90 6.87 -9.11
C GLY A 12 12.76 6.95 -7.83
N PRO A 13 13.43 8.10 -7.58
CA PRO A 13 14.35 8.25 -6.43
C PRO A 13 13.63 8.36 -5.07
N GLY A 14 12.35 8.72 -5.07
CA GLY A 14 11.53 8.86 -3.86
C GLY A 14 11.04 7.54 -3.28
N SER A 15 10.26 7.62 -2.22
CA SER A 15 9.59 6.46 -1.66
C SER A 15 8.57 5.89 -2.66
N PHE A 16 8.31 4.59 -2.61
CA PHE A 16 7.46 3.94 -3.61
C PHE A 16 6.05 4.51 -3.64
N GLU A 17 5.51 4.92 -2.49
CA GLU A 17 4.17 5.52 -2.37
C GLU A 17 4.07 6.82 -3.19
N VAL A 18 5.07 7.69 -3.04
CA VAL A 18 5.14 8.98 -3.74
C VAL A 18 5.35 8.78 -5.23
N GLU A 19 6.23 7.86 -5.60
CA GLU A 19 6.49 7.55 -7.01
C GLU A 19 5.28 6.91 -7.70
N ALA A 20 4.58 6.00 -7.02
CA ALA A 20 3.33 5.42 -7.51
C ALA A 20 2.25 6.49 -7.70
N ALA A 21 2.09 7.39 -6.71
CA ALA A 21 1.14 8.49 -6.77
C ALA A 21 1.43 9.43 -7.96
N ARG A 22 2.70 9.80 -8.15
CA ARG A 22 3.15 10.63 -9.28
C ARG A 22 2.88 9.95 -10.62
N CYS A 23 3.20 8.66 -10.72
CA CYS A 23 2.97 7.86 -11.93
C CYS A 23 1.48 7.81 -12.28
N ALA A 24 0.62 7.51 -11.31
CA ALA A 24 -0.83 7.46 -11.49
C ALA A 24 -1.41 8.84 -11.88
N HIS A 25 -0.98 9.90 -11.21
CA HIS A 25 -1.43 11.26 -11.49
C HIS A 25 -1.10 11.69 -12.92
N ASN A 26 0.12 11.45 -13.39
CA ASN A 26 0.53 11.74 -14.75
C ASN A 26 -0.31 10.97 -15.77
N TRP A 27 -0.48 9.66 -15.56
CA TRP A 27 -1.28 8.82 -16.43
C TRP A 27 -2.75 9.26 -16.49
N LEU A 28 -3.36 9.60 -15.35
CA LEU A 28 -4.72 10.13 -15.29
C LEU A 28 -4.85 11.44 -16.08
N GLY A 29 -3.87 12.33 -15.97
CA GLY A 29 -3.83 13.57 -16.74
C GLY A 29 -3.77 13.32 -18.26
N GLU A 30 -2.96 12.36 -18.70
CA GLU A 30 -2.87 11.94 -20.12
C GLU A 30 -4.19 11.36 -20.64
N GLN A 31 -4.98 10.70 -19.75
CA GLN A 31 -6.31 10.19 -20.10
C GLN A 31 -7.42 11.26 -20.05
N GLY A 32 -7.08 12.50 -19.72
CA GLY A 32 -8.06 13.60 -19.58
C GLY A 32 -8.96 13.46 -18.36
N TYR A 33 -8.51 12.75 -17.32
CA TYR A 33 -9.27 12.60 -16.09
C TYR A 33 -9.38 13.94 -15.34
N ASP A 34 -10.45 14.09 -14.57
CA ASP A 34 -10.71 15.30 -13.77
C ASP A 34 -9.54 15.58 -12.80
N ARG A 35 -9.02 16.80 -12.83
CA ARG A 35 -7.80 17.15 -12.10
C ARG A 35 -7.99 17.12 -10.59
N GLU A 36 -9.12 17.62 -10.08
CA GLU A 36 -9.37 17.64 -8.63
C GLU A 36 -9.44 16.22 -8.08
N LYS A 37 -10.09 15.31 -8.83
CA LYS A 37 -10.13 13.88 -8.47
C LYS A 37 -8.76 13.20 -8.59
N ALA A 38 -7.96 13.58 -9.60
CA ALA A 38 -6.60 13.06 -9.73
C ALA A 38 -5.70 13.52 -8.58
N ASP A 39 -5.88 14.76 -8.08
CA ASP A 39 -5.17 15.29 -6.92
C ASP A 39 -5.54 14.53 -5.64
N ILE A 40 -6.83 14.20 -5.43
CA ILE A 40 -7.29 13.35 -4.31
C ILE A 40 -6.66 11.96 -4.38
N ILE A 41 -6.67 11.33 -5.57
CA ILE A 41 -6.05 10.02 -5.78
C ILE A 41 -4.55 10.06 -5.48
N HIS A 42 -3.86 11.10 -5.94
CA HIS A 42 -2.44 11.30 -5.69
C HIS A 42 -2.16 11.38 -4.18
N GLU A 43 -2.90 12.23 -3.43
CA GLU A 43 -2.72 12.36 -1.98
C GLU A 43 -3.01 11.05 -1.25
N ALA A 44 -4.12 10.38 -1.60
CA ALA A 44 -4.48 9.08 -1.03
C ALA A 44 -3.37 8.05 -1.22
N MET A 45 -2.82 7.94 -2.42
CA MET A 45 -1.74 6.99 -2.73
C MET A 45 -0.44 7.36 -2.01
N ALA A 46 -0.06 8.65 -2.01
CA ALA A 46 1.19 9.10 -1.39
C ALA A 46 1.22 8.89 0.13
N LEU A 47 0.06 8.90 0.79
CA LEU A 47 -0.08 8.85 2.25
C LEU A 47 -0.62 7.52 2.79
N HIS A 48 -0.94 6.55 1.92
CA HIS A 48 -1.62 5.32 2.35
C HIS A 48 -0.85 4.48 3.39
N SER A 49 0.47 4.56 3.41
CA SER A 49 1.33 3.84 4.38
C SER A 49 1.76 4.69 5.58
N ALA A 50 1.31 5.95 5.68
CA ALA A 50 1.71 6.86 6.75
C ALA A 50 1.27 6.36 8.13
N VAL A 51 2.21 6.26 9.09
CA VAL A 51 1.95 5.79 10.46
C VAL A 51 1.62 6.90 11.46
N CYS A 52 1.66 8.17 11.05
CA CYS A 52 1.46 9.34 11.91
C CYS A 52 0.19 10.11 11.56
N HIS A 53 -0.22 11.04 12.46
CA HIS A 53 -1.42 11.89 12.38
C HIS A 53 -1.55 12.79 11.13
N SER A 54 -0.60 12.77 10.25
CA SER A 54 -0.62 13.40 8.92
C SER A 54 -1.16 12.47 7.83
N GLY A 55 -1.98 11.48 8.21
CA GLY A 55 -2.64 10.58 7.25
C GLY A 55 -3.60 11.31 6.31
N PRO A 56 -4.18 10.59 5.34
CA PRO A 56 -5.06 11.15 4.32
C PRO A 56 -6.20 11.95 4.95
N ARG A 57 -6.49 13.12 4.37
CA ARG A 57 -7.55 14.02 4.88
C ARG A 57 -8.92 13.68 4.31
N ASP A 58 -8.94 13.09 3.11
CA ASP A 58 -10.16 12.73 2.42
C ASP A 58 -10.64 11.33 2.77
N PRO A 59 -11.96 11.06 2.69
CA PRO A 59 -12.52 9.74 2.97
C PRO A 59 -11.90 8.63 2.12
N GLU A 60 -11.59 8.90 0.86
CA GLU A 60 -10.95 7.98 -0.07
C GLU A 60 -9.56 7.56 0.41
N GLY A 61 -8.76 8.54 0.84
CA GLY A 61 -7.43 8.29 1.40
C GLY A 61 -7.49 7.50 2.71
N LEU A 62 -8.45 7.81 3.57
CA LEU A 62 -8.67 7.05 4.81
C LEU A 62 -9.05 5.60 4.52
N LEU A 63 -9.96 5.36 3.56
CA LEU A 63 -10.37 4.01 3.16
C LEU A 63 -9.19 3.22 2.56
N LEU A 64 -8.38 3.85 1.72
CA LEU A 64 -7.18 3.22 1.17
C LEU A 64 -6.17 2.87 2.28
N HIS A 65 -5.89 3.80 3.20
CA HIS A 65 -5.00 3.57 4.34
C HIS A 65 -5.45 2.41 5.23
N LEU A 66 -6.74 2.40 5.61
CA LEU A 66 -7.30 1.33 6.44
C LEU A 66 -7.29 -0.01 5.69
N GLY A 67 -7.70 -0.02 4.42
CA GLY A 67 -7.71 -1.22 3.58
C GLY A 67 -6.31 -1.81 3.40
N ALA A 68 -5.32 -1.00 3.07
CA ALA A 68 -3.92 -1.43 2.97
C ALA A 68 -3.38 -1.95 4.31
N GLY A 69 -3.69 -1.28 5.42
CA GLY A 69 -3.30 -1.73 6.76
C GLY A 69 -3.91 -3.08 7.15
N VAL A 70 -5.18 -3.31 6.83
CA VAL A 70 -5.84 -4.62 7.00
C VAL A 70 -5.16 -5.67 6.13
N ASP A 71 -5.03 -5.37 4.84
CA ASP A 71 -4.53 -6.35 3.86
C ASP A 71 -3.07 -6.72 4.13
N VAL A 72 -2.19 -5.74 4.35
CA VAL A 72 -0.75 -5.99 4.44
C VAL A 72 -0.33 -6.51 5.82
N VAL A 73 -0.78 -5.87 6.90
CA VAL A 73 -0.32 -6.21 8.27
C VAL A 73 -1.42 -6.69 9.20
N GLY A 74 -2.65 -6.87 8.72
CA GLY A 74 -3.79 -7.33 9.52
C GLY A 74 -4.31 -6.30 10.52
N MET A 75 -4.06 -5.02 10.30
CA MET A 75 -4.48 -3.95 11.19
C MET A 75 -6.01 -3.93 11.30
N GLN A 76 -6.54 -4.01 12.53
CA GLN A 76 -7.99 -3.99 12.78
C GLN A 76 -8.82 -5.06 12.03
N VAL A 77 -8.19 -6.11 11.51
CA VAL A 77 -8.88 -7.17 10.73
C VAL A 77 -10.04 -7.81 11.51
N MET A 78 -9.96 -7.84 12.83
CA MET A 78 -11.03 -8.39 13.68
C MET A 78 -12.30 -7.54 13.72
N ASN A 79 -12.24 -6.29 13.26
CA ASN A 79 -13.43 -5.42 13.12
C ASN A 79 -14.24 -5.74 11.84
N ILE A 80 -13.70 -6.56 10.94
CA ILE A 80 -14.40 -7.02 9.73
C ILE A 80 -15.09 -8.34 10.05
N HIS A 81 -16.40 -8.42 9.74
CA HIS A 81 -17.17 -9.63 9.97
C HIS A 81 -16.56 -10.85 9.28
N THR A 82 -16.59 -12.00 9.94
CA THR A 82 -15.93 -13.24 9.46
C THR A 82 -16.38 -13.65 8.06
N ASP A 83 -17.69 -13.55 7.76
CA ASP A 83 -18.21 -13.93 6.46
C ASP A 83 -17.72 -13.00 5.33
N VAL A 84 -17.57 -11.69 5.63
CA VAL A 84 -17.01 -10.71 4.70
C VAL A 84 -15.54 -11.04 4.41
N ARG A 85 -14.75 -11.32 5.46
CA ARG A 85 -13.35 -11.75 5.30
C ARG A 85 -13.25 -13.02 4.45
N ALA A 86 -14.09 -14.02 4.75
CA ALA A 86 -14.11 -15.27 4.01
C ALA A 86 -14.50 -15.06 2.53
N GLN A 87 -15.44 -14.14 2.25
CA GLN A 87 -15.80 -13.79 0.87
C GLN A 87 -14.64 -13.14 0.14
N ILE A 88 -14.01 -12.13 0.76
CA ILE A 88 -12.85 -11.43 0.18
C ILE A 88 -11.72 -12.41 -0.14
N LEU A 89 -11.39 -13.33 0.78
CA LEU A 89 -10.33 -14.31 0.58
C LEU A 89 -10.65 -15.35 -0.50
N ARG A 90 -11.93 -15.65 -0.73
CA ARG A 90 -12.35 -16.49 -1.88
C ARG A 90 -12.19 -15.76 -3.20
N ASP A 91 -12.59 -14.49 -3.25
CA ASP A 91 -12.57 -13.69 -4.48
C ASP A 91 -11.14 -13.21 -4.82
N TYR A 92 -10.34 -12.97 -3.80
CA TYR A 92 -8.96 -12.47 -3.89
C TYR A 92 -8.01 -13.33 -3.04
N PRO A 93 -7.65 -14.54 -3.51
CA PRO A 93 -6.78 -15.45 -2.78
C PRO A 93 -5.37 -14.87 -2.61
N ARG A 94 -4.82 -15.03 -1.41
CA ARG A 94 -3.53 -14.45 -1.00
C ARG A 94 -2.34 -15.39 -1.22
N THR A 95 -2.46 -16.36 -2.11
CA THR A 95 -1.41 -17.36 -2.38
C THR A 95 -0.10 -16.70 -2.78
N GLY A 96 0.93 -16.88 -1.95
CA GLY A 96 2.27 -16.32 -2.19
C GLY A 96 2.42 -14.82 -1.82
N PHE A 97 1.36 -14.14 -1.40
CA PHE A 97 1.39 -12.68 -1.12
C PHE A 97 2.52 -12.28 -0.15
N VAL A 98 2.61 -12.94 1.01
CA VAL A 98 3.64 -12.63 2.02
C VAL A 98 5.05 -12.74 1.44
N ARG A 99 5.32 -13.78 0.65
CA ARG A 99 6.62 -14.01 0.01
C ARG A 99 6.91 -12.92 -1.03
N ASP A 100 5.98 -12.71 -1.94
CA ASP A 100 6.23 -11.89 -3.13
C ASP A 100 6.21 -10.39 -2.78
N PHE A 101 5.25 -9.96 -1.99
CA PHE A 101 5.19 -8.59 -1.49
C PHE A 101 6.36 -8.29 -0.55
N GLY A 102 6.69 -9.22 0.36
CA GLY A 102 7.84 -9.09 1.25
C GLY A 102 9.16 -8.92 0.49
N LYS A 103 9.33 -9.65 -0.63
CA LYS A 103 10.50 -9.50 -1.50
C LYS A 103 10.56 -8.12 -2.16
N LEU A 104 9.43 -7.61 -2.69
CA LEU A 104 9.37 -6.29 -3.31
C LEU A 104 9.71 -5.18 -2.31
N VAL A 105 9.17 -5.28 -1.09
CA VAL A 105 9.44 -4.33 0.00
C VAL A 105 10.91 -4.37 0.43
N ALA A 106 11.49 -5.57 0.58
CA ALA A 106 12.90 -5.72 0.93
C ALA A 106 13.81 -5.09 -0.13
N ASP A 107 13.53 -5.37 -1.42
CA ASP A 107 14.28 -4.79 -2.53
C ASP A 107 14.21 -3.25 -2.57
N GLN A 108 13.02 -2.67 -2.31
CA GLN A 108 12.88 -1.22 -2.19
C GLN A 108 13.70 -0.65 -1.03
N ALA A 109 13.65 -1.30 0.15
CA ALA A 109 14.39 -0.86 1.32
C ALA A 109 15.90 -0.90 1.09
N ASP A 110 16.41 -1.94 0.44
CA ASP A 110 17.82 -2.11 0.10
C ASP A 110 18.29 -1.06 -0.92
N ARG A 111 17.50 -0.81 -1.95
CA ARG A 111 17.83 0.20 -2.98
C ARG A 111 17.67 1.63 -2.49
N LYS A 112 16.76 1.86 -1.54
CA LYS A 112 16.42 3.20 -1.04
C LYS A 112 16.43 3.24 0.50
N PRO A 113 17.62 3.16 1.14
CA PRO A 113 17.72 2.96 2.59
C PRO A 113 17.22 4.14 3.43
N ARG A 114 16.90 5.28 2.81
CA ARG A 114 16.34 6.46 3.50
C ARG A 114 14.86 6.68 3.21
N CYS A 115 14.21 5.79 2.46
CA CYS A 115 12.79 5.90 2.19
C CYS A 115 11.93 5.43 3.39
N HIS A 116 10.64 5.77 3.35
CA HIS A 116 9.70 5.42 4.42
C HIS A 116 9.64 3.91 4.69
N ILE A 117 9.53 3.09 3.64
CA ILE A 117 9.44 1.63 3.79
C ILE A 117 10.71 1.01 4.40
N ALA A 118 11.90 1.57 4.15
CA ALA A 118 13.12 1.10 4.80
C ALA A 118 13.07 1.33 6.32
N GLY A 119 12.50 2.46 6.76
CA GLY A 119 12.23 2.71 8.17
C GLY A 119 11.27 1.69 8.76
N LEU A 120 10.17 1.36 8.08
CA LEU A 120 9.21 0.36 8.52
C LEU A 120 9.83 -1.05 8.59
N VAL A 121 10.65 -1.42 7.62
CA VAL A 121 11.40 -2.69 7.64
C VAL A 121 12.31 -2.75 8.86
N GLY A 122 13.01 -1.65 9.17
CA GLY A 122 13.87 -1.54 10.35
C GLY A 122 13.15 -1.69 11.70
N VAL A 123 11.85 -1.38 11.76
CA VAL A 123 11.03 -1.52 13.00
C VAL A 123 10.14 -2.77 13.01
N GLY A 124 10.32 -3.70 12.07
CA GLY A 124 9.68 -5.02 12.12
C GLY A 124 8.51 -5.26 11.16
N PHE A 125 8.41 -4.49 10.09
CA PHE A 125 7.37 -4.65 9.07
C PHE A 125 7.29 -6.09 8.52
N ALA A 126 8.41 -6.74 8.22
CA ALA A 126 8.45 -8.10 7.72
C ALA A 126 7.80 -9.10 8.70
N LYS A 127 7.99 -8.91 10.01
CA LYS A 127 7.33 -9.72 11.04
C LYS A 127 5.82 -9.45 11.09
N ALA A 128 5.40 -8.21 10.97
CA ALA A 128 3.98 -7.85 10.95
C ALA A 128 3.29 -8.47 9.72
N LEU A 129 3.89 -8.33 8.53
CA LEU A 129 3.43 -8.95 7.29
C LEU A 129 3.25 -10.47 7.43
N ALA A 130 4.28 -11.18 7.92
CA ALA A 130 4.26 -12.62 8.11
C ALA A 130 3.30 -13.09 9.22
N SER A 131 2.82 -12.17 10.05
CA SER A 131 1.90 -12.47 11.16
C SER A 131 0.45 -12.10 10.86
N ASN A 132 0.14 -11.68 9.65
CA ASN A 132 -1.21 -11.26 9.27
C ASN A 132 -2.23 -12.40 9.49
N PRO A 133 -3.31 -12.19 10.25
CA PRO A 133 -4.33 -13.20 10.47
C PRO A 133 -5.04 -13.67 9.19
N LEU A 134 -5.05 -12.86 8.12
CA LEU A 134 -5.61 -13.25 6.83
C LEU A 134 -4.83 -14.37 6.11
N ASP A 135 -3.57 -14.61 6.50
CA ASP A 135 -2.70 -15.64 5.92
C ASP A 135 -2.64 -16.92 6.77
N ARG A 136 -3.41 -16.98 7.86
CA ARG A 136 -3.43 -18.10 8.81
C ARG A 136 -4.65 -19.02 8.66
N GLY A 137 -5.38 -18.87 7.54
CA GLY A 137 -6.58 -19.68 7.26
C GLY A 137 -6.29 -21.08 6.78
#